data_912b52b0ea412a3cec8ec011ab38b2df
#
_entry.id   912b52b0ea412a3cec8ec011ab38b2df
#
_cell.length_a   1.000
_cell.length_b   1.000
_cell.length_c   1.000
_cell.angle_alpha   90.00
_cell.angle_beta   90.00
_cell.angle_gamma   90.00
#
_symmetry.space_group_name_H-M   'P 1'
#
loop_
_entity.id
_entity.type
_entity.pdbx_description
1 polymer ?
#
loop_
_entity_poly.entity_id
_entity_poly.type
_entity_poly.pdbx_seq_one_letter_code
_entity_poly.pdbx_strand_id
1 'polypeptide(L)'
;MNDKTLYKKISLVDYSVLTKIMISAFNEDTSMHTDLKEDGPTGYNDDSLIKLLNEHENFESYKIDYKNNTVGAYTVAINPNNEYSLEMLFIDPKYRESHLGSIVWKAIEEKYVDAKKWTVETPDYSKRNHHFYTEKCGFVFHRENACGNGAKSFIFEKQK
;
A
#
# COMPACT_ATOMS: atom_id res chain seq x y z
N MET A 1 -13.26 22.40 -5.19
CA MET A 1 -13.77 21.73 -5.18
C MET A 1 -13.18 20.75 -5.51
N ASN A 2 -12.41 20.71 -6.01
CA ASN A 2 -11.97 19.55 -6.35
C ASN A 2 -10.73 19.18 -5.76
N ASP A 3 -10.79 18.53 -4.63
CA ASP A 3 -9.68 17.91 -4.01
C ASP A 3 -9.41 16.60 -4.74
N LYS A 4 -8.99 16.74 -5.98
CA LYS A 4 -8.71 15.56 -6.79
C LYS A 4 -7.40 14.96 -6.42
N THR A 5 -7.37 13.64 -6.39
CA THR A 5 -6.12 12.91 -6.35
C THR A 5 -5.60 12.75 -7.77
N LEU A 6 -4.29 12.85 -7.92
CA LEU A 6 -3.62 12.61 -9.18
C LEU A 6 -2.60 11.49 -8.98
N TYR A 7 -2.41 10.67 -10.00
CA TYR A 7 -1.51 9.54 -9.93
C TYR A 7 -0.46 9.68 -11.02
N LYS A 8 0.80 9.76 -10.63
CA LYS A 8 1.90 10.00 -11.57
C LYS A 8 2.97 8.94 -11.39
N LYS A 9 3.62 8.56 -12.48
CA LYS A 9 4.72 7.61 -12.39
C LYS A 9 5.78 8.15 -11.43
N ILE A 10 6.34 7.27 -10.63
CA ILE A 10 7.40 7.62 -9.70
C ILE A 10 8.70 7.77 -10.48
N SER A 11 9.42 8.86 -10.21
CA SER A 11 10.73 9.06 -10.80
C SER A 11 11.80 9.08 -9.70
N LEU A 12 13.06 9.02 -10.09
CA LEU A 12 14.16 8.97 -9.14
C LEU A 12 14.12 10.12 -8.13
N VAL A 13 13.72 11.32 -8.56
CA VAL A 13 13.65 12.47 -7.66
C VAL A 13 12.58 12.34 -6.58
N ASP A 14 11.63 11.42 -6.74
CA ASP A 14 10.55 11.22 -5.77
C ASP A 14 10.94 10.30 -4.62
N TYR A 15 12.03 9.55 -4.74
CA TYR A 15 12.36 8.51 -3.76
C TYR A 15 12.51 9.04 -2.35
N SER A 16 13.22 10.14 -2.18
CA SER A 16 13.47 10.69 -0.85
C SER A 16 12.17 11.10 -0.13
N VAL A 17 11.28 11.79 -0.83
CA VAL A 17 10.01 12.23 -0.26
C VAL A 17 9.12 11.03 0.07
N LEU A 18 9.05 10.06 -0.84
CA LEU A 18 8.22 8.88 -0.62
C LEU A 18 8.75 8.02 0.51
N THR A 19 10.07 7.91 0.66
CA THR A 19 10.65 7.18 1.79
C THR A 19 10.30 7.84 3.11
N LYS A 20 10.33 9.17 3.19
CA LYS A 20 9.93 9.87 4.42
C LYS A 20 8.48 9.59 4.78
N ILE A 21 7.60 9.59 3.80
CA ILE A 21 6.19 9.27 4.03
C ILE A 21 6.03 7.81 4.47
N MET A 22 6.76 6.90 3.83
CA MET A 22 6.74 5.49 4.15
C MET A 22 7.18 5.23 5.59
N ILE A 23 8.26 5.88 6.02
CA ILE A 23 8.74 5.79 7.40
C ILE A 23 7.64 6.21 8.37
N SER A 24 7.00 7.36 8.12
CA SER A 24 5.94 7.83 9.00
C SER A 24 4.77 6.87 9.05
N ALA A 25 4.35 6.35 7.90
CA ALA A 25 3.19 5.48 7.82
C ALA A 25 3.45 4.13 8.50
N PHE A 26 4.59 3.50 8.23
CA PHE A 26 4.87 2.18 8.81
C PHE A 26 5.20 2.27 10.29
N ASN A 27 5.94 3.30 10.72
CA ASN A 27 6.24 3.45 12.14
C ASN A 27 4.97 3.72 12.94
N GLU A 28 4.04 4.48 12.37
CA GLU A 28 2.77 4.71 13.04
C GLU A 28 1.97 3.42 13.19
N ASP A 29 1.88 2.63 12.15
CA ASP A 29 1.17 1.36 12.20
C ASP A 29 1.80 0.43 13.24
N THR A 30 3.13 0.35 13.24
CA THR A 30 3.86 -0.48 14.20
C THR A 30 3.63 -0.02 15.63
N SER A 31 3.76 1.29 15.88
CA SER A 31 3.62 1.80 17.25
C SER A 31 2.18 1.72 17.75
N MET A 32 1.20 1.78 16.85
CA MET A 32 -0.20 1.69 17.22
C MET A 32 -0.60 0.27 17.64
N HIS A 33 0.03 -0.75 17.06
CA HIS A 33 -0.40 -2.13 17.24
C HIS A 33 0.61 -3.04 17.94
N THR A 34 1.81 -2.54 18.25
CA THR A 34 2.85 -3.32 18.92
C THR A 34 3.55 -2.46 19.97
N ASP A 35 4.47 -3.06 20.73
CA ASP A 35 5.28 -2.34 21.70
C ASP A 35 6.49 -1.66 21.05
N LEU A 36 6.71 -1.89 19.76
CA LEU A 36 7.80 -1.25 19.03
C LEU A 36 7.39 0.15 18.59
N LYS A 37 8.36 1.05 18.47
CA LYS A 37 8.10 2.40 17.99
C LYS A 37 8.38 2.54 16.52
N GLU A 38 9.30 1.76 15.98
CA GLU A 38 9.73 1.85 14.61
C GLU A 38 9.93 0.48 14.03
N ASP A 39 9.26 0.17 12.95
CA ASP A 39 9.49 -1.04 12.18
C ASP A 39 8.70 -0.95 10.90
N GLY A 40 9.12 -1.71 9.92
CA GLY A 40 8.46 -1.78 8.63
C GLY A 40 9.13 -2.81 7.74
N PRO A 41 8.68 -2.94 6.49
CA PRO A 41 9.30 -3.87 5.55
C PRO A 41 10.77 -3.53 5.31
N THR A 42 11.56 -4.54 4.98
CA THR A 42 12.99 -4.32 4.70
C THR A 42 13.17 -3.23 3.66
N GLY A 43 14.02 -2.24 3.95
CA GLY A 43 14.34 -1.16 3.03
C GLY A 43 13.35 0.00 3.04
N TYR A 44 12.37 0.00 3.95
CA TYR A 44 11.38 1.06 3.98
C TYR A 44 11.98 2.40 4.40
N ASN A 45 13.13 2.39 5.04
CA ASN A 45 13.72 3.58 5.63
C ASN A 45 15.01 4.05 4.96
N ASP A 46 15.36 3.52 3.77
CA ASP A 46 16.60 3.89 3.13
C ASP A 46 16.50 3.96 1.59
N ASP A 47 15.35 4.21 1.06
CA ASP A 47 15.06 4.29 -0.38
C ASP A 47 15.14 2.95 -1.13
N SER A 48 15.65 1.88 -0.54
CA SER A 48 15.80 0.63 -1.27
C SER A 48 14.47 -0.03 -1.59
N LEU A 49 13.49 0.08 -0.69
CA LEU A 49 12.18 -0.50 -0.96
C LEU A 49 11.42 0.27 -2.05
N ILE A 50 11.40 1.61 -1.96
CA ILE A 50 10.69 2.38 -2.98
C ILE A 50 11.34 2.20 -4.36
N LYS A 51 12.67 2.05 -4.39
CA LYS A 51 13.38 1.78 -5.63
C LYS A 51 12.97 0.41 -6.19
N LEU A 52 12.94 -0.62 -5.35
CA LEU A 52 12.53 -1.96 -5.76
C LEU A 52 11.10 -1.93 -6.31
N LEU A 53 10.19 -1.29 -5.60
CA LEU A 53 8.79 -1.22 -6.00
C LEU A 53 8.61 -0.49 -7.33
N ASN A 54 9.39 0.55 -7.55
CA ASN A 54 9.29 1.33 -8.77
C ASN A 54 9.96 0.69 -9.98
N GLU A 55 11.05 -0.06 -9.74
CA GLU A 55 11.87 -0.57 -10.84
C GLU A 55 11.67 -2.04 -11.19
N HIS A 56 10.92 -2.78 -10.39
CA HIS A 56 10.67 -4.18 -10.66
C HIS A 56 9.81 -4.31 -11.93
N GLU A 57 10.23 -5.19 -12.84
CA GLU A 57 9.60 -5.27 -14.17
C GLU A 57 8.12 -5.64 -14.16
N ASN A 58 7.67 -6.41 -13.17
CA ASN A 58 6.27 -6.83 -13.10
C ASN A 58 5.40 -5.92 -12.22
N PHE A 59 5.97 -4.82 -11.73
CA PHE A 59 5.25 -3.89 -10.87
C PHE A 59 4.95 -2.59 -11.58
N GLU A 60 3.82 -1.99 -11.22
CA GLU A 60 3.50 -0.62 -11.66
C GLU A 60 3.31 0.22 -10.41
N SER A 61 4.10 1.27 -10.29
CA SER A 61 4.08 2.13 -9.11
C SER A 61 3.77 3.57 -9.48
N TYR A 62 2.90 4.18 -8.69
CA TYR A 62 2.47 5.57 -8.90
C TYR A 62 2.50 6.33 -7.59
N LYS A 63 2.98 7.56 -7.64
CA LYS A 63 2.84 8.44 -6.48
C LYS A 63 1.45 9.05 -6.50
N ILE A 64 0.96 9.38 -5.32
CA ILE A 64 -0.36 9.95 -5.12
C ILE A 64 -0.17 11.40 -4.74
N ASP A 65 -0.72 12.31 -5.54
CA ASP A 65 -0.71 13.74 -5.22
C ASP A 65 -2.13 14.15 -4.84
N TYR A 66 -2.24 14.96 -3.80
CA TYR A 66 -3.52 15.45 -3.30
C TYR A 66 -3.32 16.91 -2.89
N LYS A 67 -4.14 17.81 -3.41
CA LYS A 67 -4.00 19.26 -3.16
C LYS A 67 -2.57 19.74 -3.43
N ASN A 68 -2.02 19.27 -4.54
CA ASN A 68 -0.68 19.63 -5.01
C ASN A 68 0.47 19.14 -4.13
N ASN A 69 0.20 18.22 -3.22
CA ASN A 69 1.24 17.61 -2.37
C ASN A 69 1.33 16.13 -2.63
N THR A 70 2.53 15.58 -2.63
CA THR A 70 2.72 14.14 -2.67
C THR A 70 2.35 13.59 -1.30
N VAL A 71 1.37 12.70 -1.24
CA VAL A 71 0.83 12.18 0.01
C VAL A 71 1.03 10.68 0.20
N GLY A 72 1.55 9.99 -0.80
CA GLY A 72 1.76 8.55 -0.70
C GLY A 72 2.05 7.92 -2.04
N ALA A 73 1.94 6.60 -2.09
CA ALA A 73 2.17 5.85 -3.33
C ALA A 73 1.47 4.51 -3.26
N TYR A 74 1.28 3.90 -4.42
CA TYR A 74 0.82 2.52 -4.48
C TYR A 74 1.61 1.76 -5.52
N THR A 75 1.67 0.44 -5.35
CA THR A 75 2.32 -0.48 -6.29
C THR A 75 1.40 -1.67 -6.52
N VAL A 76 1.19 -2.01 -7.78
CA VAL A 76 0.40 -3.16 -8.19
C VAL A 76 1.32 -4.13 -8.91
N ALA A 77 1.26 -5.41 -8.55
CA ALA A 77 1.96 -6.46 -9.27
C ALA A 77 1.03 -7.01 -10.35
N ILE A 78 1.53 -7.05 -11.57
CA ILE A 78 0.77 -7.54 -12.73
C ILE A 78 1.15 -8.99 -12.93
N ASN A 79 0.31 -9.90 -12.48
CA ASN A 79 0.56 -11.33 -12.56
C ASN A 79 -0.23 -11.98 -13.71
N PRO A 80 0.21 -13.17 -14.17
CA PRO A 80 -0.50 -13.88 -15.23
C PRO A 80 -1.95 -14.18 -14.85
N ASN A 81 -2.78 -14.40 -15.88
CA ASN A 81 -4.19 -14.76 -15.70
C ASN A 81 -5.03 -13.66 -15.06
N ASN A 82 -4.54 -12.41 -15.11
CA ASN A 82 -5.24 -11.25 -14.56
C ASN A 82 -5.50 -11.37 -13.06
N GLU A 83 -4.57 -12.02 -12.35
CA GLU A 83 -4.58 -12.10 -10.90
C GLU A 83 -3.56 -11.10 -10.39
N TYR A 84 -4.02 -9.96 -9.92
CA TYR A 84 -3.15 -8.87 -9.53
C TYR A 84 -3.01 -8.78 -8.01
N SER A 85 -1.89 -8.21 -7.56
CA SER A 85 -1.66 -8.00 -6.14
C SER A 85 -1.45 -6.53 -5.86
N LEU A 86 -2.05 -6.04 -4.79
CA LEU A 86 -1.70 -4.72 -4.28
C LEU A 86 -0.48 -4.91 -3.39
N GLU A 87 0.71 -4.63 -3.96
CA GLU A 87 1.96 -4.85 -3.25
C GLU A 87 2.23 -3.82 -2.17
N MET A 88 1.79 -2.60 -2.38
CA MET A 88 2.03 -1.52 -1.44
C MET A 88 0.97 -0.44 -1.63
N LEU A 89 0.49 0.09 -0.53
CA LEU A 89 -0.32 1.30 -0.52
C LEU A 89 -0.04 2.00 0.81
N PHE A 90 0.52 3.18 0.74
CA PHE A 90 0.73 3.96 1.95
C PHE A 90 0.36 5.41 1.71
N ILE A 91 -0.13 6.05 2.75
CA ILE A 91 -0.56 7.44 2.72
C ILE A 91 -0.01 8.13 3.96
N ASP A 92 0.46 9.36 3.81
CA ASP A 92 0.98 10.16 4.90
C ASP A 92 -0.08 10.22 6.02
N PRO A 93 0.28 9.86 7.25
CA PRO A 93 -0.66 9.89 8.37
C PRO A 93 -1.38 11.23 8.57
N LYS A 94 -0.80 12.34 8.10
CA LYS A 94 -1.44 13.64 8.18
C LYS A 94 -2.78 13.68 7.45
N TYR A 95 -2.98 12.79 6.49
CA TYR A 95 -4.19 12.78 5.66
C TYR A 95 -5.13 11.63 6.01
N ARG A 96 -4.98 11.02 7.19
CA ARG A 96 -5.80 9.87 7.58
C ARG A 96 -7.30 10.18 7.53
N GLU A 97 -7.70 11.35 7.96
CA GLU A 97 -9.12 11.69 8.02
C GLU A 97 -9.73 12.08 6.68
N SER A 98 -8.93 12.06 5.62
CA SER A 98 -9.39 12.48 4.29
C SER A 98 -9.99 11.38 3.45
N HIS A 99 -10.09 10.17 3.98
CA HIS A 99 -10.60 8.99 3.27
C HIS A 99 -9.85 8.69 1.96
N LEU A 100 -8.59 9.13 1.89
CA LEU A 100 -7.80 8.96 0.66
C LEU A 100 -7.57 7.50 0.31
N GLY A 101 -7.40 6.63 1.31
CA GLY A 101 -7.21 5.20 1.05
C GLY A 101 -8.33 4.62 0.22
N SER A 102 -9.57 4.91 0.56
CA SER A 102 -10.74 4.42 -0.17
C SER A 102 -10.82 5.00 -1.57
N ILE A 103 -10.51 6.29 -1.71
CA ILE A 103 -10.50 6.97 -3.00
C ILE A 103 -9.43 6.35 -3.91
N VAL A 104 -8.24 6.10 -3.37
CA VAL A 104 -7.14 5.52 -4.14
C VAL A 104 -7.48 4.10 -4.55
N TRP A 105 -8.03 3.29 -3.63
CA TRP A 105 -8.40 1.92 -3.98
C TRP A 105 -9.43 1.88 -5.10
N LYS A 106 -10.43 2.77 -5.04
CA LYS A 106 -11.43 2.85 -6.09
C LYS A 106 -10.79 3.19 -7.44
N ALA A 107 -9.84 4.12 -7.44
CA ALA A 107 -9.13 4.50 -8.65
C ALA A 107 -8.31 3.32 -9.19
N ILE A 108 -7.68 2.52 -8.32
CA ILE A 108 -6.94 1.33 -8.71
C ILE A 108 -7.88 0.32 -9.37
N GLU A 109 -9.03 0.05 -8.78
CA GLU A 109 -9.99 -0.88 -9.37
C GLU A 109 -10.48 -0.41 -10.75
N GLU A 110 -10.68 0.89 -10.90
CA GLU A 110 -11.12 1.44 -12.17
C GLU A 110 -10.03 1.39 -13.24
N LYS A 111 -8.77 1.51 -12.83
CA LYS A 111 -7.67 1.45 -13.77
C LYS A 111 -7.40 0.01 -14.24
N TYR A 112 -7.51 -0.95 -13.36
CA TYR A 112 -7.22 -2.35 -13.68
C TYR A 112 -8.52 -3.15 -13.82
N VAL A 113 -9.38 -2.72 -14.73
CA VAL A 113 -10.70 -3.32 -14.91
C VAL A 113 -10.66 -4.77 -15.37
N ASP A 114 -9.53 -5.20 -15.93
CA ASP A 114 -9.35 -6.59 -16.39
C ASP A 114 -8.93 -7.53 -15.26
N ALA A 115 -8.73 -7.05 -14.06
CA ALA A 115 -8.38 -7.90 -12.93
C ALA A 115 -9.52 -8.88 -12.63
N LYS A 116 -9.19 -10.15 -12.52
CA LYS A 116 -10.15 -11.18 -12.13
C LYS A 116 -10.10 -11.44 -10.64
N LYS A 117 -8.96 -11.18 -10.02
CA LYS A 117 -8.77 -11.41 -8.61
C LYS A 117 -7.69 -10.47 -8.09
N TRP A 118 -7.89 -9.96 -6.89
CA TRP A 118 -6.92 -9.13 -6.19
C TRP A 118 -6.46 -9.85 -4.93
N THR A 119 -5.20 -9.67 -4.58
CA THR A 119 -4.61 -10.19 -3.34
C THR A 119 -3.89 -9.05 -2.64
N VAL A 120 -3.96 -9.00 -1.32
CA VAL A 120 -3.18 -8.07 -0.51
C VAL A 120 -2.70 -8.81 0.74
N GLU A 121 -1.48 -8.49 1.18
CA GLU A 121 -0.89 -9.10 2.36
C GLU A 121 -0.51 -8.02 3.35
N THR A 122 -0.86 -8.20 4.63
CA THR A 122 -0.53 -7.26 5.69
C THR A 122 0.00 -8.01 6.89
N PRO A 123 0.81 -7.36 7.75
CA PRO A 123 1.20 -7.99 9.01
C PRO A 123 -0.02 -8.37 9.83
N ASP A 124 0.09 -9.44 10.61
CA ASP A 124 -1.03 -9.94 11.41
C ASP A 124 -1.46 -8.96 12.51
N TYR A 125 -0.59 -8.03 12.89
CA TYR A 125 -0.92 -7.04 13.92
C TYR A 125 -1.59 -5.78 13.35
N SER A 126 -1.60 -5.59 12.05
CA SER A 126 -2.09 -4.34 11.43
C SER A 126 -3.62 -4.31 11.35
N LYS A 127 -4.27 -4.24 12.49
CA LYS A 127 -5.73 -4.32 12.59
C LYS A 127 -6.45 -3.23 11.82
N ARG A 128 -5.87 -2.02 11.79
CA ARG A 128 -6.46 -0.93 11.03
C ARG A 128 -6.45 -1.23 9.54
N ASN A 129 -5.37 -1.84 9.03
CA ASN A 129 -5.30 -2.25 7.64
C ASN A 129 -6.29 -3.38 7.33
N HIS A 130 -6.43 -4.33 8.26
CA HIS A 130 -7.41 -5.41 8.07
C HIS A 130 -8.81 -4.84 7.94
N HIS A 131 -9.17 -3.90 8.81
CA HIS A 131 -10.46 -3.23 8.75
C HIS A 131 -10.64 -2.49 7.42
N PHE A 132 -9.60 -1.78 6.99
CA PHE A 132 -9.65 -1.03 5.74
C PHE A 132 -9.90 -1.98 4.55
N TYR A 133 -9.12 -3.05 4.44
CA TYR A 133 -9.27 -3.94 3.30
C TYR A 133 -10.58 -4.71 3.33
N THR A 134 -11.06 -5.14 4.49
CA THR A 134 -12.30 -5.90 4.56
C THR A 134 -13.54 -5.01 4.49
N GLU A 135 -13.57 -3.91 5.24
CA GLU A 135 -14.77 -3.08 5.34
C GLU A 135 -14.87 -2.02 4.26
N LYS A 136 -13.75 -1.49 3.79
CA LYS A 136 -13.76 -0.40 2.81
C LYS A 136 -13.48 -0.86 1.39
N CYS A 137 -12.70 -1.93 1.23
CA CYS A 137 -12.28 -2.37 -0.10
C CYS A 137 -12.97 -3.65 -0.56
N GLY A 138 -13.63 -4.39 0.33
CA GLY A 138 -14.35 -5.59 -0.07
C GLY A 138 -13.53 -6.85 -0.15
N PHE A 139 -12.34 -6.87 0.43
CA PHE A 139 -11.52 -8.08 0.50
C PHE A 139 -12.04 -9.01 1.59
N VAL A 140 -11.74 -10.30 1.47
CA VAL A 140 -12.03 -11.28 2.51
C VAL A 140 -10.75 -11.98 2.92
N PHE A 141 -10.66 -12.35 4.19
CA PHE A 141 -9.49 -13.07 4.70
C PHE A 141 -9.39 -14.41 3.99
N HIS A 142 -8.19 -14.73 3.53
CA HIS A 142 -7.92 -15.99 2.83
C HIS A 142 -7.09 -16.94 3.69
N ARG A 143 -5.93 -16.52 4.17
CA ARG A 143 -5.07 -17.37 4.97
C ARG A 143 -3.99 -16.59 5.69
N GLU A 144 -3.38 -17.26 6.67
CA GLU A 144 -2.24 -16.73 7.38
C GLU A 144 -0.98 -17.24 6.71
N ASN A 145 0.06 -16.41 6.70
CA ASN A 145 1.34 -16.77 6.11
C ASN A 145 2.44 -16.60 7.17
N ALA A 146 3.30 -17.60 7.34
CA ALA A 146 4.43 -17.52 8.23
C ALA A 146 5.59 -16.87 7.50
N CYS A 147 6.12 -15.76 8.06
CA CYS A 147 7.17 -14.99 7.43
C CYS A 147 8.57 -15.27 7.96
N GLY A 148 8.72 -16.27 8.83
CA GLY A 148 9.99 -16.54 9.49
C GLY A 148 10.15 -15.69 10.75
N ASN A 149 11.11 -16.02 11.61
CA ASN A 149 11.38 -15.29 12.84
C ASN A 149 10.16 -15.06 13.74
N GLY A 150 9.18 -15.94 13.65
CA GLY A 150 7.94 -15.78 14.44
C GLY A 150 6.96 -14.76 13.89
N ALA A 151 7.32 -14.04 12.84
CA ALA A 151 6.43 -13.08 12.23
C ALA A 151 5.38 -13.76 11.36
N LYS A 152 4.20 -13.19 11.32
CA LYS A 152 3.09 -13.71 10.50
C LYS A 152 2.41 -12.57 9.77
N SER A 153 1.81 -12.89 8.65
CA SER A 153 1.00 -11.95 7.90
C SER A 153 -0.32 -12.59 7.52
N PHE A 154 -1.30 -11.76 7.18
CA PHE A 154 -2.61 -12.20 6.71
C PHE A 154 -2.73 -11.86 5.24
N ILE A 155 -3.25 -12.81 4.47
CA ILE A 155 -3.50 -12.61 3.05
C ILE A 155 -5.00 -12.51 2.84
N PHE A 156 -5.42 -11.45 2.15
CA PHE A 156 -6.82 -11.19 1.85
C PHE A 156 -7.01 -11.24 0.33
N GLU A 157 -8.18 -11.65 -0.11
CA GLU A 157 -8.50 -11.74 -1.53
C GLU A 157 -9.81 -11.05 -1.86
N LYS A 158 -9.91 -10.57 -3.09
CA LYS A 158 -11.15 -10.02 -3.60
C LYS A 158 -11.35 -10.57 -5.00
N GLN A 159 -12.45 -11.30 -5.20
CA GLN A 159 -12.82 -11.81 -6.52
C GLN A 159 -13.56 -10.72 -7.26
N LYS A 160 -13.38 -10.69 -8.57
CA LYS A 160 -14.03 -9.69 -9.41
C LYS A 160 -15.07 -10.33 -10.30
#